data_6213403011abf21744590e42e31d0240
#
_entry.id   6213403011abf21744590e42e31d0240
#
_cell.length_a   1.000
_cell.length_b   1.000
_cell.length_c   1.000
_cell.angle_alpha   90.00
_cell.angle_beta   90.00
_cell.angle_gamma   90.00
#
_symmetry.space_group_name_H-M   'P 1'
#
loop_
_entity.id
_entity.type
_entity.pdbx_description
1 polymer ?
#
loop_
_entity_poly.entity_id
_entity_poly.type
_entity_poly.pdbx_seq_one_letter_code
_entity_poly.pdbx_strand_id
1 'polypeptide(L)'
;MKEKSNRIYLLEEVGVAPALLKLGIPTMVGMLISALYNAIDAYFVGGLGMSQMGAVSVVFPIVQIIIGLGMMFGAGASSYISRLLGKGDNQQADKTASTSLFSGLLVGAVIITGIMIFLDPVLTSLGSTETILPYAKAYAKIYITGSIINVFTVMMNNLLTAQGAAKFTMIAMLTGSIANIILDPIMIYGMDLGIEGAAIATVISLCINMALYIVYIVKKKGVLRFSVKNIAPSKTIYTEVLKIGVPVLLFQLLASAAMGSINTAAKPYGDYAVAAMGAVTRIMTVVTYVVFGFLKGFQPFAGYNYGAEKFDRLKKSISLCMIWSTVFCAVSAIVLVIFANPIVSLFGTDKEMICLAAKALRLNAVLFITFGFQMVYASLYLAIGKSLVGSVLSLSRQGIFFFPLVLALPRLLGLIGVIWVQPMADILTTIITIIFAVKINRSLIDRITY
;
A
#
# COMPACT_ATOMS: atom_id res chain seq x y z
N MET A 1 -2.27 -23.65 21.75
CA MET A 1 -0.88 -23.39 22.17
C MET A 1 0.15 -23.64 21.07
N LYS A 2 0.16 -24.78 20.37
CA LYS A 2 1.12 -25.08 19.27
C LYS A 2 1.21 -24.01 18.16
N GLU A 3 0.07 -23.47 17.69
CA GLU A 3 0.11 -22.46 16.60
C GLU A 3 0.69 -21.11 17.04
N LYS A 4 0.49 -20.72 18.31
CA LYS A 4 1.11 -19.51 18.88
C LYS A 4 2.61 -19.62 18.99
N SER A 5 3.09 -20.79 19.47
CA SER A 5 4.50 -21.13 19.56
C SER A 5 5.16 -21.09 18.18
N ASN A 6 4.50 -21.64 17.15
CA ASN A 6 5.04 -21.69 15.78
C ASN A 6 5.23 -20.31 15.12
N ARG A 7 4.45 -19.29 15.50
CA ARG A 7 4.55 -17.93 14.89
C ARG A 7 5.66 -17.12 15.51
N ILE A 8 5.77 -17.13 16.84
CA ILE A 8 6.92 -16.53 17.53
C ILE A 8 8.19 -17.25 17.11
N TYR A 9 8.17 -18.57 17.06
CA TYR A 9 9.26 -19.39 16.55
C TYR A 9 9.70 -18.99 15.13
N LEU A 10 8.75 -18.66 14.23
CA LEU A 10 9.07 -18.16 12.89
C LEU A 10 9.88 -16.86 12.93
N LEU A 11 9.50 -15.92 13.81
CA LEU A 11 10.18 -14.63 13.94
C LEU A 11 11.51 -14.75 14.69
N GLU A 12 11.59 -15.67 15.63
CA GLU A 12 12.66 -15.76 16.61
C GLU A 12 13.78 -16.74 16.25
N GLU A 13 13.42 -17.97 15.83
CA GLU A 13 14.37 -19.08 15.73
C GLU A 13 14.60 -19.59 14.30
N VAL A 14 13.57 -19.57 13.45
CA VAL A 14 13.71 -20.02 12.06
C VAL A 14 14.80 -19.24 11.35
N GLY A 15 15.60 -19.88 10.51
CA GLY A 15 16.63 -19.23 9.71
C GLY A 15 16.11 -17.96 9.01
N VAL A 16 16.94 -16.91 8.91
CA VAL A 16 16.50 -15.59 8.42
C VAL A 16 15.87 -15.67 7.03
N ALA A 17 16.51 -16.36 6.07
CA ALA A 17 16.01 -16.48 4.70
C ALA A 17 14.65 -17.22 4.63
N PRO A 18 14.48 -18.42 5.23
CA PRO A 18 13.17 -19.09 5.25
C PRO A 18 12.08 -18.29 5.96
N ALA A 19 12.42 -17.56 7.02
CA ALA A 19 11.46 -16.73 7.74
C ALA A 19 10.95 -15.57 6.86
N LEU A 20 11.87 -14.86 6.19
CA LEU A 20 11.53 -13.77 5.27
C LEU A 20 10.67 -14.26 4.10
N LEU A 21 10.97 -15.43 3.52
CA LEU A 21 10.16 -16.00 2.44
C LEU A 21 8.76 -16.40 2.93
N LYS A 22 8.66 -17.03 4.11
CA LYS A 22 7.37 -17.42 4.70
C LYS A 22 6.47 -16.24 5.06
N LEU A 23 7.05 -15.06 5.30
CA LEU A 23 6.30 -13.82 5.55
C LEU A 23 6.09 -13.01 4.26
N GLY A 24 7.15 -12.83 3.46
CA GLY A 24 7.16 -11.95 2.31
C GLY A 24 6.39 -12.50 1.11
N ILE A 25 6.51 -13.81 0.80
CA ILE A 25 5.79 -14.38 -0.35
C ILE A 25 4.26 -14.27 -0.17
N PRO A 26 3.66 -14.66 0.97
CA PRO A 26 2.23 -14.49 1.14
C PRO A 26 1.77 -13.04 1.04
N THR A 27 2.47 -12.09 1.64
CA THR A 27 2.10 -10.67 1.55
C THR A 27 2.27 -10.12 0.14
N MET A 28 3.29 -10.56 -0.59
CA MET A 28 3.50 -10.22 -2.00
C MET A 28 2.36 -10.74 -2.88
N VAL A 29 1.99 -12.01 -2.73
CA VAL A 29 0.86 -12.61 -3.46
C VAL A 29 -0.44 -11.87 -3.16
N GLY A 30 -0.70 -11.54 -1.88
CA GLY A 30 -1.87 -10.76 -1.49
C GLY A 30 -1.92 -9.38 -2.17
N MET A 31 -0.79 -8.68 -2.25
CA MET A 31 -0.72 -7.37 -2.92
C MET A 31 -0.94 -7.47 -4.44
N LEU A 32 -0.34 -8.48 -5.09
CA LEU A 32 -0.54 -8.71 -6.53
C LEU A 32 -2.00 -9.01 -6.87
N ILE A 33 -2.65 -9.82 -6.05
CA ILE A 33 -4.06 -10.15 -6.26
C ILE A 33 -4.95 -8.93 -6.02
N SER A 34 -4.62 -8.08 -5.05
CA SER A 34 -5.33 -6.80 -4.89
C SER A 34 -5.17 -5.89 -6.11
N ALA A 35 -4.00 -5.87 -6.73
CA ALA A 35 -3.80 -5.12 -7.98
C ALA A 35 -4.61 -5.70 -9.14
N LEU A 36 -4.66 -7.03 -9.24
CA LEU A 36 -5.39 -7.72 -10.29
C LEU A 36 -6.90 -7.50 -10.15
N TYR A 37 -7.47 -7.67 -8.94
CA TYR A 37 -8.90 -7.46 -8.78
C TYR A 37 -9.31 -6.00 -9.05
N ASN A 38 -8.50 -5.01 -8.65
CA ASN A 38 -8.78 -3.60 -9.00
C ASN A 38 -8.80 -3.35 -10.50
N ALA A 39 -7.93 -4.04 -11.25
CA ALA A 39 -7.90 -3.94 -12.71
C ALA A 39 -9.14 -4.59 -13.35
N ILE A 40 -9.58 -5.73 -12.83
CA ILE A 40 -10.77 -6.46 -13.31
C ILE A 40 -12.05 -5.68 -12.97
N ASP A 41 -12.18 -5.14 -11.77
CA ASP A 41 -13.30 -4.28 -11.36
C ASP A 41 -13.41 -3.05 -12.30
N ALA A 42 -12.29 -2.37 -12.56
CA ALA A 42 -12.25 -1.26 -13.52
C ALA A 42 -12.65 -1.68 -14.94
N TYR A 43 -12.33 -2.90 -15.37
CA TYR A 43 -12.74 -3.43 -16.66
C TYR A 43 -14.27 -3.61 -16.74
N PHE A 44 -14.89 -4.23 -15.74
CA PHE A 44 -16.33 -4.42 -15.71
C PHE A 44 -17.09 -3.09 -15.60
N VAL A 45 -16.65 -2.17 -14.74
CA VAL A 45 -17.27 -0.83 -14.66
C VAL A 45 -17.09 -0.04 -15.97
N GLY A 46 -15.94 -0.19 -16.62
CA GLY A 46 -15.67 0.43 -17.93
C GLY A 46 -16.66 0.01 -19.02
N GLY A 47 -17.17 -1.23 -18.95
CA GLY A 47 -18.21 -1.73 -19.85
C GLY A 47 -19.59 -1.09 -19.69
N LEU A 48 -19.85 -0.40 -18.59
CA LEU A 48 -21.11 0.33 -18.35
C LEU A 48 -21.20 1.67 -19.10
N GLY A 49 -20.07 2.28 -19.42
CA GLY A 49 -19.99 3.55 -20.14
C GLY A 49 -19.12 4.60 -19.47
N MET A 50 -18.93 5.73 -20.17
CA MET A 50 -17.98 6.78 -19.74
C MET A 50 -18.42 7.50 -18.47
N SER A 51 -19.71 7.74 -18.25
CA SER A 51 -20.21 8.43 -17.06
C SER A 51 -20.03 7.58 -15.79
N GLN A 52 -20.24 6.28 -15.90
CA GLN A 52 -20.05 5.32 -14.79
C GLN A 52 -18.56 5.17 -14.45
N MET A 53 -17.70 5.05 -15.47
CA MET A 53 -16.25 5.05 -15.26
C MET A 53 -15.76 6.37 -14.64
N GLY A 54 -16.31 7.49 -15.07
CA GLY A 54 -16.06 8.80 -14.47
C GLY A 54 -16.48 8.86 -12.99
N ALA A 55 -17.62 8.25 -12.65
CA ALA A 55 -18.13 8.20 -11.28
C ALA A 55 -17.15 7.47 -10.32
N VAL A 56 -16.65 6.30 -10.72
CA VAL A 56 -15.65 5.59 -9.90
C VAL A 56 -14.35 6.41 -9.77
N SER A 57 -13.93 7.09 -10.82
CA SER A 57 -12.75 7.94 -10.80
C SER A 57 -12.88 9.14 -9.84
N VAL A 58 -14.07 9.75 -9.77
CA VAL A 58 -14.36 10.84 -8.83
C VAL A 58 -14.41 10.36 -7.38
N VAL A 59 -14.91 9.15 -7.14
CA VAL A 59 -14.98 8.56 -5.78
C VAL A 59 -13.61 8.02 -5.32
N PHE A 60 -12.71 7.70 -6.23
CA PHE A 60 -11.41 7.08 -5.92
C PHE A 60 -10.57 7.82 -4.85
N PRO A 61 -10.44 9.17 -4.83
CA PRO A 61 -9.73 9.86 -3.76
C PRO A 61 -10.33 9.60 -2.37
N ILE A 62 -11.65 9.50 -2.26
CA ILE A 62 -12.34 9.19 -0.99
C ILE A 62 -11.95 7.76 -0.54
N VAL A 63 -11.95 6.80 -1.48
CA VAL A 63 -11.51 5.43 -1.22
C VAL A 63 -10.09 5.39 -0.68
N GLN A 64 -9.19 6.18 -1.27
CA GLN A 64 -7.78 6.26 -0.84
C GLN A 64 -7.61 6.85 0.56
N ILE A 65 -8.43 7.85 0.94
CA ILE A 65 -8.46 8.37 2.30
C ILE A 65 -8.87 7.29 3.29
N ILE A 66 -9.92 6.53 2.99
CA ILE A 66 -10.45 5.46 3.84
C ILE A 66 -9.41 4.34 4.03
N ILE A 67 -8.79 3.87 2.94
CA ILE A 67 -7.69 2.90 2.99
C ILE A 67 -6.53 3.44 3.81
N GLY A 68 -6.16 4.71 3.58
CA GLY A 68 -5.11 5.40 4.30
C GLY A 68 -5.35 5.47 5.81
N LEU A 69 -6.60 5.68 6.25
CA LEU A 69 -6.99 5.63 7.67
C LEU A 69 -6.79 4.24 8.26
N GLY A 70 -7.23 3.20 7.56
CA GLY A 70 -6.98 1.82 7.97
C GLY A 70 -5.49 1.51 8.07
N MET A 71 -4.69 2.01 7.13
CA MET A 71 -3.23 1.86 7.15
C MET A 71 -2.59 2.69 8.26
N MET A 72 -3.07 3.90 8.54
CA MET A 72 -2.56 4.75 9.62
C MET A 72 -2.57 4.03 10.97
N PHE A 73 -3.71 3.50 11.36
CA PHE A 73 -3.82 2.76 12.61
C PHE A 73 -3.23 1.34 12.50
N GLY A 74 -3.43 0.66 11.37
CA GLY A 74 -2.98 -0.71 11.16
C GLY A 74 -1.46 -0.84 11.05
N ALA A 75 -0.80 -0.10 10.16
CA ALA A 75 0.65 -0.16 9.98
C ALA A 75 1.39 0.49 11.14
N GLY A 76 0.84 1.60 11.69
CA GLY A 76 1.40 2.23 12.88
C GLY A 76 1.45 1.27 14.08
N ALA A 77 0.32 0.62 14.37
CA ALA A 77 0.25 -0.39 15.43
C ALA A 77 1.11 -1.62 15.14
N SER A 78 1.14 -2.09 13.89
CA SER A 78 1.95 -3.24 13.46
C SER A 78 3.44 -3.05 13.80
N SER A 79 3.98 -1.87 13.54
CA SER A 79 5.38 -1.55 13.87
C SER A 79 5.64 -1.60 15.38
N TYR A 80 4.76 -1.02 16.19
CA TYR A 80 4.94 -1.01 17.64
C TYR A 80 4.73 -2.41 18.26
N ILE A 81 3.68 -3.11 17.83
CA ILE A 81 3.36 -4.48 18.26
C ILE A 81 4.52 -5.44 17.97
N SER A 82 5.12 -5.38 16.78
CA SER A 82 6.24 -6.26 16.42
C SER A 82 7.42 -6.08 17.37
N ARG A 83 7.72 -4.83 17.76
CA ARG A 83 8.77 -4.52 18.73
C ARG A 83 8.43 -5.00 20.14
N LEU A 84 7.16 -4.84 20.56
CA LEU A 84 6.68 -5.32 21.87
C LEU A 84 6.72 -6.85 21.96
N LEU A 85 6.31 -7.55 20.93
CA LEU A 85 6.40 -9.01 20.86
C LEU A 85 7.86 -9.49 20.92
N GLY A 86 8.80 -8.75 20.29
CA GLY A 86 10.22 -9.02 20.40
C GLY A 86 10.77 -8.83 21.82
N LYS A 87 10.26 -7.83 22.57
CA LYS A 87 10.58 -7.61 23.98
C LYS A 87 9.91 -8.60 24.93
N GLY A 88 9.00 -9.44 24.45
CA GLY A 88 8.20 -10.33 25.29
C GLY A 88 7.02 -9.65 26.00
N ASP A 89 6.76 -8.36 25.75
CA ASP A 89 5.65 -7.62 26.37
C ASP A 89 4.33 -7.86 25.62
N ASN A 90 3.81 -9.06 25.80
CA ASN A 90 2.55 -9.48 25.16
C ASN A 90 1.35 -8.68 25.68
N GLN A 91 1.38 -8.23 26.95
CA GLN A 91 0.27 -7.47 27.54
C GLN A 91 0.14 -6.10 26.87
N GLN A 92 1.23 -5.39 26.69
CA GLN A 92 1.24 -4.10 26.01
C GLN A 92 0.93 -4.26 24.51
N ALA A 93 1.35 -5.37 23.88
CA ALA A 93 0.99 -5.69 22.50
C ALA A 93 -0.53 -5.88 22.35
N ASP A 94 -1.19 -6.62 23.26
CA ASP A 94 -2.64 -6.82 23.28
C ASP A 94 -3.40 -5.49 23.48
N LYS A 95 -2.92 -4.64 24.41
CA LYS A 95 -3.48 -3.29 24.62
C LYS A 95 -3.33 -2.42 23.39
N THR A 96 -2.17 -2.42 22.77
CA THR A 96 -1.91 -1.65 21.55
C THR A 96 -2.81 -2.11 20.41
N ALA A 97 -2.93 -3.42 20.17
CA ALA A 97 -3.77 -3.98 19.13
C ALA A 97 -5.25 -3.61 19.32
N SER A 98 -5.77 -3.80 20.55
CA SER A 98 -7.18 -3.49 20.86
C SER A 98 -7.45 -1.99 20.76
N THR A 99 -6.60 -1.15 21.39
CA THR A 99 -6.78 0.32 21.38
C THR A 99 -6.72 0.86 19.96
N SER A 100 -5.74 0.42 19.15
CA SER A 100 -5.61 0.90 17.77
C SER A 100 -6.79 0.48 16.91
N LEU A 101 -7.26 -0.78 17.04
CA LEU A 101 -8.39 -1.28 16.26
C LEU A 101 -9.67 -0.49 16.57
N PHE A 102 -10.01 -0.34 17.85
CA PHE A 102 -11.23 0.38 18.24
C PHE A 102 -11.14 1.88 17.95
N SER A 103 -9.99 2.51 18.20
CA SER A 103 -9.79 3.94 17.87
C SER A 103 -9.82 4.18 16.37
N GLY A 104 -9.22 3.30 15.57
CA GLY A 104 -9.24 3.41 14.10
C GLY A 104 -10.64 3.24 13.53
N LEU A 105 -11.45 2.32 14.08
CA LEU A 105 -12.86 2.18 13.70
C LEU A 105 -13.69 3.39 14.12
N LEU A 106 -13.47 3.95 15.30
CA LEU A 106 -14.15 5.15 15.76
C LEU A 106 -13.84 6.36 14.87
N VAL A 107 -12.57 6.62 14.61
CA VAL A 107 -12.12 7.69 13.71
C VAL A 107 -12.63 7.46 12.29
N GLY A 108 -12.58 6.22 11.80
CA GLY A 108 -13.14 5.84 10.52
C GLY A 108 -14.64 6.13 10.44
N ALA A 109 -15.41 5.74 11.45
CA ALA A 109 -16.85 6.00 11.51
C ALA A 109 -17.17 7.51 11.49
N VAL A 110 -16.42 8.32 12.25
CA VAL A 110 -16.60 9.78 12.28
C VAL A 110 -16.33 10.39 10.89
N ILE A 111 -15.23 9.99 10.24
CA ILE A 111 -14.86 10.51 8.92
C ILE A 111 -15.85 10.06 7.85
N ILE A 112 -16.25 8.79 7.86
CA ILE A 112 -17.27 8.23 6.94
C ILE A 112 -18.59 8.98 7.10
N THR A 113 -19.04 9.19 8.34
CA THR A 113 -20.27 9.96 8.62
C THR A 113 -20.15 11.40 8.12
N GLY A 114 -19.01 12.06 8.35
CA GLY A 114 -18.75 13.41 7.85
C GLY A 114 -18.79 13.47 6.32
N ILE A 115 -18.16 12.54 5.63
CA ILE A 115 -18.21 12.48 4.15
C ILE A 115 -19.63 12.22 3.67
N MET A 116 -20.40 11.36 4.33
CA MET A 116 -21.79 11.08 3.95
C MET A 116 -22.71 12.28 4.12
N ILE A 117 -22.53 13.08 5.19
CA ILE A 117 -23.31 14.31 5.40
C ILE A 117 -23.03 15.34 4.29
N PHE A 118 -21.78 15.46 3.87
CA PHE A 118 -21.33 16.43 2.87
C PHE A 118 -21.05 15.78 1.50
N LEU A 119 -21.75 14.67 1.16
CA LEU A 119 -21.42 13.86 -0.02
C LEU A 119 -21.46 14.68 -1.32
N ASP A 120 -22.50 15.49 -1.54
CA ASP A 120 -22.68 16.27 -2.75
C ASP A 120 -21.58 17.32 -2.96
N PRO A 121 -21.31 18.21 -2.00
CA PRO A 121 -20.22 19.17 -2.15
C PRO A 121 -18.85 18.49 -2.26
N VAL A 122 -18.63 17.36 -1.60
CA VAL A 122 -17.38 16.60 -1.73
C VAL A 122 -17.21 16.05 -3.15
N LEU A 123 -18.22 15.37 -3.72
CA LEU A 123 -18.17 14.84 -5.08
C LEU A 123 -18.01 15.94 -6.13
N THR A 124 -18.69 17.06 -5.95
CA THR A 124 -18.58 18.22 -6.87
C THR A 124 -17.18 18.83 -6.79
N SER A 125 -16.60 18.98 -5.60
CA SER A 125 -15.24 19.51 -5.43
C SER A 125 -14.16 18.57 -6.02
N LEU A 126 -14.44 17.26 -6.12
CA LEU A 126 -13.59 16.27 -6.76
C LEU A 126 -13.75 16.20 -8.28
N GLY A 127 -14.56 17.09 -8.87
CA GLY A 127 -14.68 17.22 -10.33
C GLY A 127 -15.85 16.46 -10.95
N SER A 128 -16.88 16.11 -10.17
CA SER A 128 -18.10 15.51 -10.71
C SER A 128 -18.86 16.52 -11.58
N THR A 129 -19.18 16.12 -12.81
CA THR A 129 -20.07 16.88 -13.69
C THR A 129 -21.55 16.53 -13.41
N GLU A 130 -22.50 17.31 -13.95
CA GLU A 130 -23.93 17.05 -13.79
C GLU A 130 -24.33 15.65 -14.28
N THR A 131 -23.69 15.14 -15.32
CA THR A 131 -23.93 13.80 -15.88
C THR A 131 -23.31 12.68 -15.05
N ILE A 132 -22.18 12.93 -14.37
CA ILE A 132 -21.46 11.95 -13.54
C ILE A 132 -22.05 11.87 -12.12
N LEU A 133 -22.51 13.00 -11.59
CA LEU A 133 -22.93 13.14 -10.19
C LEU A 133 -23.97 12.10 -9.73
N PRO A 134 -25.03 11.76 -10.49
CA PRO A 134 -26.00 10.75 -10.09
C PRO A 134 -25.35 9.37 -9.87
N TYR A 135 -24.49 8.95 -10.81
CA TYR A 135 -23.76 7.67 -10.73
C TYR A 135 -22.73 7.67 -9.60
N ALA A 136 -22.01 8.79 -9.43
CA ALA A 136 -21.06 8.94 -8.34
C ALA A 136 -21.74 8.87 -6.97
N LYS A 137 -22.92 9.47 -6.81
CA LYS A 137 -23.74 9.38 -5.60
C LYS A 137 -24.21 7.95 -5.32
N ALA A 138 -24.74 7.28 -6.34
CA ALA A 138 -25.25 5.93 -6.22
C ALA A 138 -24.14 4.97 -5.76
N TYR A 139 -22.98 5.01 -6.43
CA TYR A 139 -21.81 4.23 -6.07
C TYR A 139 -21.27 4.59 -4.67
N ALA A 140 -21.07 5.89 -4.42
CA ALA A 140 -20.45 6.38 -3.18
C ALA A 140 -21.30 6.07 -1.95
N LYS A 141 -22.63 6.20 -2.01
CA LYS A 141 -23.52 5.87 -0.87
C LYS A 141 -23.31 4.45 -0.39
N ILE A 142 -23.28 3.48 -1.31
CA ILE A 142 -23.11 2.06 -0.97
C ILE A 142 -21.69 1.80 -0.50
N TYR A 143 -20.68 2.23 -1.28
CA TYR A 143 -19.29 1.95 -0.97
C TYR A 143 -18.84 2.62 0.33
N ILE A 144 -19.14 3.91 0.54
CA ILE A 144 -18.69 4.66 1.72
C ILE A 144 -19.38 4.15 2.98
N THR A 145 -20.68 3.81 2.92
CA THR A 145 -21.37 3.19 4.07
C THR A 145 -20.73 1.85 4.45
N GLY A 146 -20.37 1.02 3.47
CA GLY A 146 -19.68 -0.25 3.70
C GLY A 146 -18.19 -0.10 4.05
N SER A 147 -17.61 1.07 3.89
CA SER A 147 -16.16 1.25 3.99
C SER A 147 -15.60 1.16 5.41
N ILE A 148 -16.44 1.21 6.44
CA ILE A 148 -16.02 0.89 7.81
C ILE A 148 -15.47 -0.54 7.89
N ILE A 149 -16.03 -1.46 7.09
CA ILE A 149 -15.55 -2.83 6.95
C ILE A 149 -14.17 -2.84 6.29
N ASN A 150 -13.94 -1.95 5.32
CA ASN A 150 -12.63 -1.80 4.69
C ASN A 150 -11.57 -1.32 5.69
N VAL A 151 -11.87 -0.30 6.51
CA VAL A 151 -10.99 0.14 7.61
C VAL A 151 -10.63 -1.04 8.53
N PHE A 152 -11.65 -1.81 8.96
CA PHE A 152 -11.43 -3.01 9.78
C PHE A 152 -10.51 -4.03 9.10
N THR A 153 -10.79 -4.39 7.83
CA THR A 153 -10.02 -5.42 7.11
C THR A 153 -8.57 -4.99 6.85
N VAL A 154 -8.35 -3.72 6.49
CA VAL A 154 -7.00 -3.17 6.31
C VAL A 154 -6.21 -3.18 7.62
N MET A 155 -6.83 -2.78 8.73
CA MET A 155 -6.21 -2.83 10.04
C MET A 155 -5.90 -4.27 10.46
N MET A 156 -6.86 -5.19 10.37
CA MET A 156 -6.65 -6.59 10.72
C MET A 156 -5.55 -7.26 9.89
N ASN A 157 -5.49 -6.95 8.60
CA ASN A 157 -4.41 -7.43 7.74
C ASN A 157 -3.02 -7.03 8.29
N ASN A 158 -2.85 -5.78 8.70
CA ASN A 158 -1.59 -5.29 9.26
C ASN A 158 -1.28 -5.88 10.65
N LEU A 159 -2.28 -5.91 11.54
CA LEU A 159 -2.14 -6.44 12.90
C LEU A 159 -1.82 -7.95 12.92
N LEU A 160 -2.47 -8.72 12.04
CA LEU A 160 -2.20 -10.16 11.93
C LEU A 160 -0.84 -10.43 11.28
N THR A 161 -0.43 -9.62 10.31
CA THR A 161 0.91 -9.72 9.72
C THR A 161 2.00 -9.42 10.76
N ALA A 162 1.76 -8.45 11.67
CA ALA A 162 2.67 -8.11 12.76
C ALA A 162 3.02 -9.28 13.69
N GLN A 163 2.09 -10.20 13.90
CA GLN A 163 2.31 -11.42 14.70
C GLN A 163 2.76 -12.64 13.88
N GLY A 164 3.18 -12.46 12.63
CA GLY A 164 3.65 -13.55 11.76
C GLY A 164 2.55 -14.35 11.05
N ALA A 165 1.29 -13.88 11.01
CA ALA A 165 0.16 -14.59 10.39
C ALA A 165 -0.01 -14.27 8.88
N ALA A 166 1.06 -13.97 8.16
CA ALA A 166 1.05 -13.54 6.76
C ALA A 166 0.31 -14.51 5.81
N LYS A 167 0.46 -15.82 6.02
CA LYS A 167 -0.27 -16.84 5.23
C LYS A 167 -1.79 -16.73 5.40
N PHE A 168 -2.26 -16.45 6.61
CA PHE A 168 -3.69 -16.30 6.85
C PHE A 168 -4.21 -14.99 6.22
N THR A 169 -3.48 -13.89 6.35
CA THR A 169 -3.87 -12.63 5.72
C THR A 169 -3.92 -12.73 4.20
N MET A 170 -2.99 -13.46 3.59
CA MET A 170 -3.04 -13.77 2.15
C MET A 170 -4.31 -14.53 1.79
N ILE A 171 -4.65 -15.60 2.52
CA ILE A 171 -5.86 -16.41 2.24
C ILE A 171 -7.11 -15.53 2.37
N ALA A 172 -7.20 -14.69 3.39
CA ALA A 172 -8.32 -13.78 3.56
C ALA A 172 -8.45 -12.79 2.38
N MET A 173 -7.33 -12.17 1.98
CA MET A 173 -7.31 -11.28 0.81
C MET A 173 -7.70 -11.99 -0.48
N LEU A 174 -7.15 -13.19 -0.73
CA LEU A 174 -7.50 -14.04 -1.87
C LEU A 174 -9.00 -14.32 -1.93
N THR A 175 -9.57 -14.77 -0.82
CA THR A 175 -10.99 -15.13 -0.76
C THR A 175 -11.87 -13.91 -1.06
N GLY A 176 -11.56 -12.74 -0.48
CA GLY A 176 -12.30 -11.51 -0.77
C GLY A 176 -12.15 -11.07 -2.23
N SER A 177 -10.93 -11.10 -2.78
CA SER A 177 -10.70 -10.69 -4.18
C SER A 177 -11.36 -11.63 -5.19
N ILE A 178 -11.31 -12.95 -4.97
CA ILE A 178 -11.98 -13.92 -5.82
C ILE A 178 -13.51 -13.75 -5.73
N ALA A 179 -14.04 -13.53 -4.55
CA ALA A 179 -15.46 -13.25 -4.37
C ALA A 179 -15.89 -12.00 -5.15
N ASN A 180 -15.10 -10.93 -5.10
CA ASN A 180 -15.37 -9.70 -5.86
C ASN A 180 -15.38 -9.96 -7.37
N ILE A 181 -14.35 -10.61 -7.92
CA ILE A 181 -14.23 -10.93 -9.35
C ILE A 181 -15.44 -11.74 -9.84
N ILE A 182 -15.98 -12.64 -9.01
CA ILE A 182 -17.16 -13.44 -9.35
C ILE A 182 -18.45 -12.62 -9.22
N LEU A 183 -18.56 -11.79 -8.18
CA LEU A 183 -19.77 -11.03 -7.89
C LEU A 183 -19.95 -9.83 -8.83
N ASP A 184 -18.87 -9.20 -9.29
CA ASP A 184 -18.95 -8.05 -10.18
C ASP A 184 -19.80 -8.32 -11.45
N PRO A 185 -19.49 -9.31 -12.31
CA PRO A 185 -20.32 -9.55 -13.49
C PRO A 185 -21.74 -10.00 -13.18
N ILE A 186 -21.95 -10.70 -12.09
CA ILE A 186 -23.29 -11.15 -11.66
C ILE A 186 -24.13 -9.95 -11.25
N MET A 187 -23.58 -9.04 -10.44
CA MET A 187 -24.34 -7.90 -9.93
C MET A 187 -24.44 -6.77 -10.95
N ILE A 188 -23.39 -6.51 -11.70
CA ILE A 188 -23.36 -5.45 -12.70
C ILE A 188 -24.29 -5.76 -13.87
N TYR A 189 -24.13 -6.96 -14.47
CA TYR A 189 -24.81 -7.34 -15.70
C TYR A 189 -25.93 -8.38 -15.48
N GLY A 190 -25.70 -9.38 -14.62
CA GLY A 190 -26.67 -10.46 -14.38
C GLY A 190 -27.91 -9.98 -13.65
N MET A 191 -27.77 -9.08 -12.68
CA MET A 191 -28.86 -8.48 -11.91
C MET A 191 -29.25 -7.08 -12.41
N ASP A 192 -28.58 -6.56 -13.45
CA ASP A 192 -28.80 -5.25 -14.06
C ASP A 192 -28.72 -4.08 -13.06
N LEU A 193 -27.86 -4.23 -12.03
CA LEU A 193 -27.66 -3.19 -11.01
C LEU A 193 -26.64 -2.13 -11.46
N GLY A 194 -25.97 -2.32 -12.58
CA GLY A 194 -25.01 -1.36 -13.12
C GLY A 194 -23.92 -0.99 -12.11
N ILE A 195 -23.67 0.31 -11.94
CA ILE A 195 -22.60 0.80 -11.04
C ILE A 195 -22.88 0.53 -9.56
N GLU A 196 -24.14 0.45 -9.13
CA GLU A 196 -24.50 0.07 -7.76
C GLU A 196 -24.13 -1.38 -7.50
N GLY A 197 -24.27 -2.25 -8.52
CA GLY A 197 -23.84 -3.65 -8.47
C GLY A 197 -22.34 -3.78 -8.16
N ALA A 198 -21.49 -2.99 -8.79
CA ALA A 198 -20.05 -2.96 -8.48
C ALA A 198 -19.76 -2.58 -7.02
N ALA A 199 -20.46 -1.54 -6.51
CA ALA A 199 -20.31 -1.14 -5.11
C ALA A 199 -20.77 -2.24 -4.14
N ILE A 200 -21.90 -2.88 -4.41
CA ILE A 200 -22.46 -3.98 -3.59
C ILE A 200 -21.52 -5.18 -3.61
N ALA A 201 -21.03 -5.59 -4.77
CA ALA A 201 -20.07 -6.70 -4.91
C ALA A 201 -18.82 -6.46 -4.08
N THR A 202 -18.27 -5.24 -4.12
CA THR A 202 -17.13 -4.85 -3.30
C THR A 202 -17.44 -4.94 -1.82
N VAL A 203 -18.56 -4.41 -1.35
CA VAL A 203 -18.94 -4.45 0.07
C VAL A 203 -19.16 -5.90 0.54
N ILE A 204 -19.83 -6.75 -0.25
CA ILE A 204 -20.00 -8.17 0.09
C ILE A 204 -18.65 -8.88 0.21
N SER A 205 -17.73 -8.63 -0.70
CA SER A 205 -16.37 -9.19 -0.69
C SER A 205 -15.59 -8.75 0.55
N LEU A 206 -15.74 -7.50 0.97
CA LEU A 206 -15.18 -7.00 2.24
C LEU A 206 -15.85 -7.66 3.46
N CYS A 207 -17.16 -7.93 3.43
CA CYS A 207 -17.86 -8.68 4.50
C CYS A 207 -17.32 -10.11 4.62
N ILE A 208 -17.07 -10.79 3.50
CA ILE A 208 -16.48 -12.15 3.49
C ILE A 208 -15.08 -12.10 4.13
N ASN A 209 -14.27 -11.11 3.74
CA ASN A 209 -12.94 -10.91 4.31
C ASN A 209 -13.01 -10.63 5.82
N MET A 210 -13.90 -9.75 6.25
CA MET A 210 -14.16 -9.44 7.66
C MET A 210 -14.56 -10.68 8.44
N ALA A 211 -15.46 -11.50 7.90
CA ALA A 211 -15.92 -12.74 8.54
C ALA A 211 -14.75 -13.69 8.80
N LEU A 212 -13.82 -13.84 7.87
CA LEU A 212 -12.62 -14.65 8.06
C LEU A 212 -11.75 -14.12 9.19
N TYR A 213 -11.55 -12.80 9.29
CA TYR A 213 -10.80 -12.18 10.38
C TYR A 213 -11.51 -12.37 11.74
N ILE A 214 -12.83 -12.23 11.79
CA ILE A 214 -13.61 -12.45 13.01
C ILE A 214 -13.49 -13.93 13.45
N VAL A 215 -13.65 -14.88 12.54
CA VAL A 215 -13.45 -16.32 12.82
C VAL A 215 -12.06 -16.60 13.37
N TYR A 216 -11.03 -15.93 12.84
CA TYR A 216 -9.68 -16.06 13.34
C TYR A 216 -9.52 -15.56 14.79
N ILE A 217 -10.12 -14.40 15.10
CA ILE A 217 -10.11 -13.83 16.45
C ILE A 217 -10.85 -14.76 17.44
N VAL A 218 -12.08 -15.18 17.09
CA VAL A 218 -12.93 -16.02 17.95
C VAL A 218 -12.28 -17.38 18.23
N LYS A 219 -11.67 -17.99 17.22
CA LYS A 219 -10.93 -19.25 17.38
C LYS A 219 -9.60 -19.09 18.13
N LYS A 220 -9.27 -17.87 18.59
CA LYS A 220 -8.04 -17.54 19.36
C LYS A 220 -6.75 -18.08 18.72
N LYS A 221 -6.70 -18.09 17.39
CA LYS A 221 -5.55 -18.60 16.61
C LYS A 221 -4.33 -17.71 16.65
N GLY A 222 -4.47 -16.42 17.08
CA GLY A 222 -3.40 -15.42 17.13
C GLY A 222 -2.62 -15.39 18.43
N VAL A 223 -1.47 -14.70 18.41
CA VAL A 223 -0.73 -14.30 19.61
C VAL A 223 -1.48 -13.17 20.31
N LEU A 224 -1.95 -12.19 19.54
CA LEU A 224 -2.68 -11.02 20.02
C LEU A 224 -4.10 -11.38 20.47
N ARG A 225 -4.52 -10.73 21.55
CA ARG A 225 -5.88 -10.87 22.11
C ARG A 225 -6.65 -9.57 21.94
N PHE A 226 -7.60 -9.56 21.03
CA PHE A 226 -8.50 -8.43 20.80
C PHE A 226 -9.66 -8.48 21.79
N SER A 227 -9.80 -7.46 22.64
CA SER A 227 -10.88 -7.36 23.62
C SER A 227 -11.14 -5.91 24.00
N VAL A 228 -12.41 -5.60 24.24
CA VAL A 228 -12.80 -4.28 24.79
C VAL A 228 -12.12 -4.02 26.15
N LYS A 229 -11.89 -5.07 26.95
CA LYS A 229 -11.18 -4.97 28.24
C LYS A 229 -9.70 -4.58 28.11
N ASN A 230 -9.12 -4.78 26.93
CA ASN A 230 -7.72 -4.41 26.63
C ASN A 230 -7.60 -3.00 26.06
N ILE A 231 -8.70 -2.28 25.86
CA ILE A 231 -8.65 -0.89 25.43
C ILE A 231 -8.04 -0.06 26.56
N ALA A 232 -6.87 0.48 26.31
CA ALA A 232 -6.11 1.30 27.25
C ALA A 232 -5.58 2.53 26.51
N PRO A 233 -6.42 3.57 26.31
CA PRO A 233 -6.00 4.81 25.67
C PRO A 233 -4.87 5.42 26.49
N SER A 234 -3.67 5.48 25.92
CA SER A 234 -2.51 6.09 26.58
C SER A 234 -1.73 6.94 25.58
N LYS A 235 -1.12 8.01 26.08
CA LYS A 235 -0.27 8.89 25.25
C LYS A 235 0.83 8.09 24.54
N THR A 236 1.41 7.10 25.21
CA THR A 236 2.46 6.24 24.65
C THR A 236 1.96 5.45 23.45
N ILE A 237 0.79 4.77 23.54
CA ILE A 237 0.22 3.99 22.46
C ILE A 237 -0.06 4.90 21.25
N TYR A 238 -0.78 6.01 21.47
CA TYR A 238 -1.11 6.93 20.37
C TYR A 238 0.14 7.55 19.75
N THR A 239 1.12 7.99 20.55
CA THR A 239 2.37 8.54 20.01
C THR A 239 3.12 7.50 19.18
N GLU A 240 3.26 6.25 19.66
CA GLU A 240 3.96 5.18 18.93
C GLU A 240 3.23 4.78 17.64
N VAL A 241 1.91 4.73 17.66
CA VAL A 241 1.08 4.37 16.51
C VAL A 241 1.06 5.51 15.48
N LEU A 242 0.75 6.74 15.92
CA LEU A 242 0.57 7.86 14.99
C LEU A 242 1.87 8.35 14.39
N LYS A 243 3.00 8.30 15.11
CA LYS A 243 4.30 8.70 14.54
C LYS A 243 4.72 7.87 13.32
N ILE A 244 4.24 6.63 13.19
CA ILE A 244 4.44 5.77 12.03
C ILE A 244 3.22 5.85 11.09
N GLY A 245 2.02 5.86 11.65
CA GLY A 245 0.78 5.81 10.90
C GLY A 245 0.50 7.05 10.07
N VAL A 246 0.73 8.26 10.63
CA VAL A 246 0.51 9.51 9.89
C VAL A 246 1.39 9.61 8.64
N PRO A 247 2.69 9.32 8.67
CA PRO A 247 3.50 9.24 7.46
C PRO A 247 3.00 8.22 6.43
N VAL A 248 2.48 7.08 6.86
CA VAL A 248 1.91 6.07 5.96
C VAL A 248 0.64 6.58 5.29
N LEU A 249 -0.23 7.26 6.02
CA LEU A 249 -1.39 7.95 5.45
C LEU A 249 -0.96 9.02 4.44
N LEU A 250 -0.01 9.87 4.81
CA LEU A 250 0.50 10.92 3.93
C LEU A 250 1.13 10.33 2.66
N PHE A 251 1.90 9.24 2.78
CA PHE A 251 2.44 8.55 1.61
C PHE A 251 1.33 8.10 0.65
N GLN A 252 0.23 7.53 1.17
CA GLN A 252 -0.89 7.07 0.35
C GLN A 252 -1.57 8.23 -0.40
N LEU A 253 -1.78 9.35 0.29
CA LEU A 253 -2.36 10.54 -0.30
C LEU A 253 -1.44 11.18 -1.35
N LEU A 254 -0.14 11.30 -1.03
CA LEU A 254 0.85 11.86 -1.94
C LEU A 254 1.06 10.98 -3.19
N ALA A 255 1.04 9.65 -3.04
CA ALA A 255 1.13 8.73 -4.17
C ALA A 255 -0.06 8.89 -5.13
N SER A 256 -1.28 9.04 -4.59
CA SER A 256 -2.47 9.31 -5.38
C SER A 256 -2.40 10.69 -6.08
N ALA A 257 -1.99 11.73 -5.35
CA ALA A 257 -1.82 13.07 -5.91
C ALA A 257 -0.71 13.14 -6.97
N ALA A 258 0.39 12.41 -6.78
CA ALA A 258 1.48 12.34 -7.75
C ALA A 258 1.03 11.76 -9.09
N MET A 259 0.19 10.70 -9.06
CA MET A 259 -0.38 10.11 -10.26
C MET A 259 -1.24 11.13 -11.04
N GLY A 260 -2.08 11.88 -10.35
CA GLY A 260 -2.88 12.96 -10.96
C GLY A 260 -2.02 14.10 -11.51
N SER A 261 -0.95 14.47 -10.80
CA SER A 261 -0.05 15.55 -11.21
C SER A 261 0.73 15.23 -12.48
N ILE A 262 1.15 13.99 -12.68
CA ILE A 262 1.79 13.55 -13.95
C ILE A 262 0.83 13.69 -15.13
N ASN A 263 -0.42 13.25 -14.96
CA ASN A 263 -1.42 13.38 -16.01
C ASN A 263 -1.71 14.85 -16.35
N THR A 264 -1.80 15.70 -15.32
CA THR A 264 -1.97 17.15 -15.51
C THR A 264 -0.77 17.77 -16.20
N ALA A 265 0.46 17.38 -15.87
CA ALA A 265 1.68 17.87 -16.51
C ALA A 265 1.83 17.37 -17.97
N ALA A 266 1.26 16.21 -18.30
CA ALA A 266 1.26 15.67 -19.67
C ALA A 266 0.18 16.31 -20.56
N LYS A 267 -0.93 16.81 -19.98
CA LYS A 267 -2.10 17.35 -20.71
C LYS A 267 -1.78 18.39 -21.79
N PRO A 268 -0.88 19.38 -21.59
CA PRO A 268 -0.54 20.37 -22.62
C PRO A 268 0.07 19.79 -23.89
N TYR A 269 0.56 18.55 -23.85
CA TYR A 269 1.23 17.90 -24.97
C TYR A 269 0.30 16.97 -25.77
N GLY A 270 -0.99 16.92 -25.40
CA GLY A 270 -2.02 16.15 -26.09
C GLY A 270 -2.38 14.81 -25.43
N ASP A 271 -3.46 14.22 -25.94
CA ASP A 271 -4.05 13.01 -25.35
C ASP A 271 -3.11 11.80 -25.40
N TYR A 272 -2.28 11.70 -26.44
CA TYR A 272 -1.28 10.64 -26.57
C TYR A 272 -0.24 10.68 -25.44
N ALA A 273 0.13 11.88 -24.95
CA ALA A 273 1.09 12.03 -23.87
C ALA A 273 0.48 11.61 -22.52
N VAL A 274 -0.78 11.98 -22.28
CA VAL A 274 -1.51 11.55 -21.08
C VAL A 274 -1.70 10.03 -21.08
N ALA A 275 -2.11 9.46 -22.21
CA ALA A 275 -2.27 8.01 -22.36
C ALA A 275 -0.94 7.27 -22.16
N ALA A 276 0.17 7.80 -22.72
CA ALA A 276 1.50 7.24 -22.55
C ALA A 276 1.93 7.19 -21.09
N MET A 277 1.83 8.32 -20.37
CA MET A 277 2.19 8.38 -18.95
C MET A 277 1.28 7.53 -18.07
N GLY A 278 -0.01 7.46 -18.39
CA GLY A 278 -0.97 6.56 -17.75
C GLY A 278 -0.57 5.09 -17.87
N ALA A 279 -0.21 4.64 -19.08
CA ALA A 279 0.26 3.28 -19.34
C ALA A 279 1.54 2.97 -18.54
N VAL A 280 2.54 3.84 -18.59
CA VAL A 280 3.79 3.70 -17.84
C VAL A 280 3.53 3.57 -16.33
N THR A 281 2.67 4.43 -15.78
CA THR A 281 2.33 4.40 -14.35
C THR A 281 1.67 3.08 -13.95
N ARG A 282 0.74 2.56 -14.76
CA ARG A 282 0.08 1.27 -14.50
C ARG A 282 1.07 0.10 -14.54
N ILE A 283 1.96 0.06 -15.53
CA ILE A 283 3.00 -0.98 -15.64
C ILE A 283 3.93 -0.92 -14.42
N MET A 284 4.43 0.26 -14.07
CA MET A 284 5.31 0.45 -12.91
C MET A 284 4.64 0.12 -11.58
N THR A 285 3.34 0.34 -11.45
CA THR A 285 2.57 0.00 -10.24
C THR A 285 2.62 -1.51 -9.96
N VAL A 286 2.50 -2.37 -10.98
CA VAL A 286 2.53 -3.83 -10.81
C VAL A 286 3.86 -4.29 -10.19
N VAL A 287 4.98 -3.85 -10.76
CA VAL A 287 6.31 -4.25 -10.24
C VAL A 287 6.59 -3.63 -8.87
N THR A 288 6.09 -2.43 -8.60
CA THR A 288 6.17 -1.76 -7.30
C THR A 288 5.43 -2.54 -6.22
N TYR A 289 4.25 -3.08 -6.51
CA TYR A 289 3.44 -3.86 -5.57
C TYR A 289 4.11 -5.17 -5.16
N VAL A 290 4.91 -5.78 -6.02
CA VAL A 290 5.73 -6.95 -5.65
C VAL A 290 6.70 -6.59 -4.54
N VAL A 291 7.45 -5.49 -4.70
CA VAL A 291 8.42 -5.02 -3.71
C VAL A 291 7.72 -4.62 -2.40
N PHE A 292 6.66 -3.83 -2.46
CA PHE A 292 5.89 -3.45 -1.28
C PHE A 292 5.30 -4.66 -0.56
N GLY A 293 4.77 -5.62 -1.31
CA GLY A 293 4.22 -6.84 -0.74
C GLY A 293 5.28 -7.64 0.01
N PHE A 294 6.47 -7.81 -0.57
CA PHE A 294 7.58 -8.50 0.08
C PHE A 294 8.04 -7.77 1.36
N LEU A 295 8.19 -6.46 1.30
CA LEU A 295 8.64 -5.64 2.43
C LEU A 295 7.59 -5.55 3.55
N LYS A 296 6.31 -5.68 3.25
CA LYS A 296 5.26 -5.81 4.26
C LYS A 296 5.46 -7.05 5.15
N GLY A 297 6.04 -8.12 4.61
CA GLY A 297 6.46 -9.30 5.39
C GLY A 297 7.78 -9.08 6.14
N PHE A 298 8.69 -8.26 5.61
CA PHE A 298 9.95 -7.90 6.26
C PHE A 298 9.74 -7.04 7.51
N GLN A 299 8.82 -6.09 7.50
CA GLN A 299 8.60 -5.14 8.60
C GLN A 299 8.40 -5.82 9.97
N PRO A 300 7.48 -6.80 10.15
CA PRO A 300 7.30 -7.46 11.43
C PRO A 300 8.52 -8.27 11.85
N PHE A 301 9.25 -8.89 10.90
CA PHE A 301 10.49 -9.60 11.20
C PHE A 301 11.58 -8.64 11.73
N ALA A 302 11.76 -7.50 11.06
CA ALA A 302 12.72 -6.48 11.48
C ALA A 302 12.33 -5.86 12.83
N GLY A 303 11.06 -5.51 13.03
CA GLY A 303 10.56 -4.96 14.29
C GLY A 303 10.73 -5.92 15.46
N TYR A 304 10.39 -7.20 15.27
CA TYR A 304 10.56 -8.24 16.29
C TYR A 304 12.03 -8.39 16.70
N ASN A 305 12.93 -8.63 15.73
CA ASN A 305 14.34 -8.85 16.01
C ASN A 305 15.02 -7.61 16.60
N TYR A 306 14.57 -6.40 16.23
CA TYR A 306 15.02 -5.17 16.87
C TYR A 306 14.55 -5.08 18.32
N GLY A 307 13.28 -5.41 18.60
CA GLY A 307 12.73 -5.44 19.95
C GLY A 307 13.35 -6.50 20.85
N ALA A 308 13.72 -7.65 20.29
CA ALA A 308 14.40 -8.74 20.97
C ALA A 308 15.93 -8.56 21.05
N GLU A 309 16.46 -7.42 20.60
CA GLU A 309 17.88 -7.09 20.57
C GLU A 309 18.77 -8.10 19.77
N LYS A 310 18.14 -8.89 18.86
CA LYS A 310 18.83 -9.85 17.99
C LYS A 310 19.40 -9.14 16.75
N PHE A 311 20.37 -8.25 16.95
CA PHE A 311 20.91 -7.36 15.92
C PHE A 311 21.61 -8.09 14.77
N ASP A 312 22.24 -9.24 15.01
CA ASP A 312 22.85 -10.08 13.97
C ASP A 312 21.80 -10.60 12.98
N ARG A 313 20.65 -11.08 13.50
CA ARG A 313 19.53 -11.54 12.67
C ARG A 313 18.93 -10.37 11.90
N LEU A 314 18.80 -9.21 12.54
CA LEU A 314 18.32 -7.98 11.89
C LEU A 314 19.23 -7.57 10.74
N LYS A 315 20.56 -7.49 10.96
CA LYS A 315 21.55 -7.15 9.93
C LYS A 315 21.52 -8.12 8.76
N LYS A 316 21.47 -9.43 9.04
CA LYS A 316 21.34 -10.46 8.01
C LYS A 316 20.05 -10.32 7.20
N SER A 317 18.93 -9.97 7.86
CA SER A 317 17.65 -9.76 7.19
C SER A 317 17.67 -8.53 6.27
N ILE A 318 18.29 -7.43 6.70
CA ILE A 318 18.49 -6.23 5.87
C ILE A 318 19.28 -6.57 4.61
N SER A 319 20.41 -7.27 4.76
CA SER A 319 21.26 -7.66 3.62
C SER A 319 20.51 -8.56 2.64
N LEU A 320 19.79 -9.58 3.13
CA LEU A 320 19.01 -10.47 2.27
C LEU A 320 17.88 -9.75 1.55
N CYS A 321 17.11 -8.91 2.27
CA CYS A 321 16.05 -8.12 1.65
C CYS A 321 16.59 -7.15 0.60
N MET A 322 17.74 -6.52 0.88
CA MET A 322 18.42 -5.66 -0.08
C MET A 322 18.80 -6.41 -1.36
N ILE A 323 19.48 -7.55 -1.21
CA ILE A 323 19.90 -8.37 -2.35
C ILE A 323 18.68 -8.81 -3.16
N TRP A 324 17.68 -9.42 -2.51
CA TRP A 324 16.51 -9.95 -3.21
C TRP A 324 15.67 -8.85 -3.88
N SER A 325 15.44 -7.73 -3.20
CA SER A 325 14.68 -6.61 -3.78
C SER A 325 15.45 -5.95 -4.94
N THR A 326 16.78 -5.79 -4.82
CA THR A 326 17.60 -5.21 -5.88
C THR A 326 17.69 -6.14 -7.09
N VAL A 327 17.87 -7.45 -6.87
CA VAL A 327 17.87 -8.45 -7.96
C VAL A 327 16.51 -8.47 -8.65
N PHE A 328 15.41 -8.48 -7.90
CA PHE A 328 14.08 -8.40 -8.49
C PHE A 328 13.90 -7.12 -9.32
N CYS A 329 14.28 -5.96 -8.79
CA CYS A 329 14.19 -4.69 -9.50
C CYS A 329 15.07 -4.67 -10.76
N ALA A 330 16.28 -5.25 -10.70
CA ALA A 330 17.18 -5.34 -11.85
C ALA A 330 16.62 -6.26 -12.94
N VAL A 331 16.13 -7.44 -12.59
CA VAL A 331 15.49 -8.36 -13.54
C VAL A 331 14.25 -7.72 -14.15
N SER A 332 13.40 -7.08 -13.34
CA SER A 332 12.23 -6.34 -13.83
C SER A 332 12.64 -5.20 -14.78
N ALA A 333 13.69 -4.46 -14.45
CA ALA A 333 14.21 -3.39 -15.30
C ALA A 333 14.67 -3.93 -16.66
N ILE A 334 15.42 -5.03 -16.68
CA ILE A 334 15.88 -5.69 -17.93
C ILE A 334 14.68 -6.09 -18.77
N VAL A 335 13.69 -6.77 -18.18
CA VAL A 335 12.47 -7.19 -18.90
C VAL A 335 11.71 -5.98 -19.45
N LEU A 336 11.49 -4.94 -18.65
CA LEU A 336 10.76 -3.74 -19.06
C LEU A 336 11.51 -2.93 -20.11
N VAL A 337 12.84 -2.91 -20.10
CA VAL A 337 13.65 -2.21 -21.13
C VAL A 337 13.61 -2.96 -22.46
N ILE A 338 13.80 -4.29 -22.43
CA ILE A 338 13.83 -5.12 -23.65
C ILE A 338 12.43 -5.16 -24.28
N PHE A 339 11.40 -5.44 -23.48
CA PHE A 339 10.03 -5.62 -23.96
C PHE A 339 9.16 -4.36 -23.84
N ALA A 340 9.77 -3.16 -23.77
CA ALA A 340 9.01 -1.91 -23.61
C ALA A 340 7.93 -1.72 -24.69
N ASN A 341 8.27 -1.89 -25.95
CA ASN A 341 7.32 -1.71 -27.07
C ASN A 341 6.16 -2.71 -27.01
N PRO A 342 6.37 -4.05 -26.96
CA PRO A 342 5.26 -5.01 -26.89
C PRO A 342 4.41 -4.86 -25.62
N ILE A 343 5.01 -4.49 -24.48
CA ILE A 343 4.25 -4.29 -23.24
C ILE A 343 3.35 -3.04 -23.35
N VAL A 344 3.88 -1.94 -23.88
CA VAL A 344 3.11 -0.69 -24.03
C VAL A 344 2.01 -0.84 -25.09
N SER A 345 2.25 -1.60 -26.19
CA SER A 345 1.25 -1.84 -27.22
C SER A 345 -0.01 -2.58 -26.74
N LEU A 346 0.04 -3.20 -25.55
CA LEU A 346 -1.16 -3.76 -24.90
C LEU A 346 -2.13 -2.68 -24.40
N PHE A 347 -1.66 -1.45 -24.25
CA PHE A 347 -2.45 -0.32 -23.72
C PHE A 347 -2.99 0.63 -24.78
N GLY A 348 -2.59 0.46 -26.04
CA GLY A 348 -3.07 1.29 -27.15
C GLY A 348 -2.37 0.94 -28.47
N THR A 349 -2.97 1.39 -29.58
CA THR A 349 -2.50 1.13 -30.94
C THR A 349 -1.85 2.36 -31.60
N ASP A 350 -1.95 3.52 -30.96
CA ASP A 350 -1.39 4.77 -31.47
C ASP A 350 0.14 4.75 -31.44
N LYS A 351 0.79 5.02 -32.58
CA LYS A 351 2.23 4.94 -32.74
C LYS A 351 3.00 5.98 -31.92
N GLU A 352 2.47 7.20 -31.79
CA GLU A 352 3.12 8.28 -31.04
C GLU A 352 3.06 7.98 -29.54
N MET A 353 1.89 7.53 -29.05
CA MET A 353 1.69 7.06 -27.69
C MET A 353 2.66 5.91 -27.35
N ILE A 354 2.76 4.88 -28.21
CA ILE A 354 3.65 3.73 -27.98
C ILE A 354 5.12 4.17 -27.94
N CYS A 355 5.54 5.04 -28.87
CA CYS A 355 6.92 5.52 -28.91
C CYS A 355 7.29 6.29 -27.64
N LEU A 356 6.42 7.21 -27.22
CA LEU A 356 6.63 8.02 -26.02
C LEU A 356 6.62 7.16 -24.74
N ALA A 357 5.62 6.30 -24.60
CA ALA A 357 5.49 5.42 -23.45
C ALA A 357 6.65 4.43 -23.34
N ALA A 358 7.14 3.88 -24.46
CA ALA A 358 8.30 2.99 -24.44
C ALA A 358 9.58 3.71 -24.01
N LYS A 359 9.79 4.97 -24.43
CA LYS A 359 10.92 5.79 -23.95
C LYS A 359 10.82 6.07 -22.45
N ALA A 360 9.63 6.50 -22.00
CA ALA A 360 9.38 6.78 -20.59
C ALA A 360 9.51 5.52 -19.73
N LEU A 361 8.99 4.38 -20.19
CA LEU A 361 9.08 3.10 -19.49
C LEU A 361 10.54 2.64 -19.33
N ARG A 362 11.34 2.72 -20.40
CA ARG A 362 12.77 2.36 -20.34
C ARG A 362 13.52 3.20 -19.33
N LEU A 363 13.31 4.52 -19.32
CA LEU A 363 13.97 5.42 -18.39
C LEU A 363 13.56 5.14 -16.93
N ASN A 364 12.27 4.98 -16.66
CA ASN A 364 11.77 4.63 -15.33
C ASN A 364 12.28 3.24 -14.88
N ALA A 365 12.32 2.26 -15.78
CA ALA A 365 12.79 0.91 -15.48
C ALA A 365 14.28 0.87 -15.09
N VAL A 366 15.14 1.61 -15.77
CA VAL A 366 16.58 1.69 -15.44
C VAL A 366 16.79 2.19 -14.00
N LEU A 367 16.09 3.23 -13.60
CA LEU A 367 16.22 3.79 -12.25
C LEU A 367 15.43 3.00 -11.19
N PHE A 368 14.48 2.17 -11.60
CA PHE A 368 13.78 1.27 -10.71
C PHE A 368 14.70 0.27 -9.99
N ILE A 369 15.91 0.05 -10.49
CA ILE A 369 16.92 -0.81 -9.83
C ILE A 369 17.21 -0.29 -8.40
N THR A 370 17.21 1.02 -8.19
CA THR A 370 17.45 1.64 -6.88
C THR A 370 16.25 1.58 -5.94
N PHE A 371 15.05 1.30 -6.46
CA PHE A 371 13.82 1.29 -5.70
C PHE A 371 13.82 0.26 -4.57
N GLY A 372 14.35 -0.94 -4.83
CA GLY A 372 14.48 -1.99 -3.80
C GLY A 372 15.29 -1.51 -2.60
N PHE A 373 16.44 -0.88 -2.86
CA PHE A 373 17.29 -0.29 -1.83
C PHE A 373 16.57 0.79 -1.01
N GLN A 374 15.91 1.74 -1.67
CA GLN A 374 15.17 2.82 -1.02
C GLN A 374 14.08 2.28 -0.08
N MET A 375 13.29 1.33 -0.57
CA MET A 375 12.14 0.81 0.17
C MET A 375 12.53 -0.11 1.32
N VAL A 376 13.63 -0.86 1.21
CA VAL A 376 14.16 -1.67 2.33
C VAL A 376 14.53 -0.78 3.52
N TYR A 377 15.27 0.30 3.29
CA TYR A 377 15.64 1.20 4.39
C TYR A 377 14.46 2.02 4.91
N ALA A 378 13.56 2.49 4.06
CA ALA A 378 12.33 3.15 4.51
C ALA A 378 11.51 2.21 5.43
N SER A 379 11.29 0.96 4.99
CA SER A 379 10.58 -0.07 5.77
C SER A 379 11.30 -0.43 7.07
N LEU A 380 12.62 -0.53 7.05
CA LEU A 380 13.45 -0.77 8.24
C LEU A 380 13.24 0.33 9.29
N TYR A 381 13.40 1.60 8.90
CA TYR A 381 13.27 2.71 9.83
C TYR A 381 11.87 2.80 10.44
N LEU A 382 10.82 2.51 9.66
CA LEU A 382 9.46 2.41 10.18
C LEU A 382 9.28 1.22 11.13
N ALA A 383 9.86 0.06 10.80
CA ALA A 383 9.78 -1.15 11.63
C ALA A 383 10.44 -0.98 13.00
N ILE A 384 11.63 -0.35 13.05
CA ILE A 384 12.35 -0.10 14.30
C ILE A 384 11.85 1.12 15.09
N GLY A 385 10.83 1.82 14.58
CA GLY A 385 10.20 2.95 15.26
C GLY A 385 10.92 4.28 15.14
N LYS A 386 11.96 4.40 14.29
CA LYS A 386 12.62 5.67 13.96
C LYS A 386 11.80 6.44 12.90
N SER A 387 10.65 6.94 13.35
CA SER A 387 9.59 7.49 12.48
C SER A 387 10.05 8.64 11.59
N LEU A 388 10.80 9.61 12.13
CA LEU A 388 11.20 10.80 11.38
C LEU A 388 12.00 10.41 10.11
N VAL A 389 13.00 9.55 10.25
CA VAL A 389 13.82 9.11 9.11
C VAL A 389 13.01 8.23 8.16
N GLY A 390 12.22 7.28 8.72
CA GLY A 390 11.34 6.44 7.91
C GLY A 390 10.32 7.25 7.12
N SER A 391 9.78 8.32 7.71
CA SER A 391 8.87 9.25 7.06
C SER A 391 9.56 10.01 5.92
N VAL A 392 10.71 10.60 6.20
CA VAL A 392 11.49 11.33 5.17
C VAL A 392 11.79 10.40 3.99
N LEU A 393 12.29 9.19 4.23
CA LEU A 393 12.59 8.24 3.16
C LEU A 393 11.34 7.81 2.38
N SER A 394 10.24 7.51 3.07
CA SER A 394 8.99 7.11 2.42
C SER A 394 8.36 8.23 1.61
N LEU A 395 8.35 9.47 2.13
CA LEU A 395 7.72 10.62 1.50
C LEU A 395 8.62 11.29 0.43
N SER A 396 9.92 11.04 0.43
CA SER A 396 10.86 11.69 -0.50
C SER A 396 10.50 11.39 -1.96
N ARG A 397 10.21 10.15 -2.28
CA ARG A 397 9.99 9.68 -3.64
C ARG A 397 8.70 10.20 -4.28
N GLN A 398 7.60 10.24 -3.54
CA GLN A 398 6.26 10.61 -4.04
C GLN A 398 5.76 11.97 -3.53
N GLY A 399 6.56 12.65 -2.72
CA GLY A 399 6.20 13.91 -2.10
C GLY A 399 7.31 14.94 -2.21
N ILE A 400 8.31 14.85 -1.32
CA ILE A 400 9.31 15.91 -1.10
C ILE A 400 10.04 16.30 -2.38
N PHE A 401 10.49 15.33 -3.18
CA PHE A 401 11.18 15.60 -4.45
C PHE A 401 10.25 15.62 -5.64
N PHE A 402 9.20 14.78 -5.63
CA PHE A 402 8.31 14.64 -6.76
C PHE A 402 7.58 15.95 -7.11
N PHE A 403 6.93 16.60 -6.13
CA PHE A 403 6.12 17.80 -6.40
C PHE A 403 6.93 18.99 -6.90
N PRO A 404 8.09 19.34 -6.33
CA PRO A 404 8.93 20.37 -6.93
C PRO A 404 9.38 20.03 -8.36
N LEU A 405 9.71 18.76 -8.62
CA LEU A 405 10.17 18.34 -9.94
C LEU A 405 9.04 18.33 -10.98
N VAL A 406 7.82 17.91 -10.62
CA VAL A 406 6.68 17.92 -11.57
C VAL A 406 6.24 19.35 -11.93
N LEU A 407 6.52 20.32 -11.07
CA LEU A 407 6.26 21.73 -11.36
C LEU A 407 7.37 22.39 -12.17
N ALA A 408 8.64 22.00 -11.95
CA ALA A 408 9.81 22.63 -12.56
C ALA A 408 10.20 21.99 -13.91
N LEU A 409 10.37 20.66 -13.96
CA LEU A 409 10.90 19.99 -15.14
C LEU A 409 10.05 20.13 -16.41
N PRO A 410 8.71 20.04 -16.37
CA PRO A 410 7.88 20.23 -17.56
C PRO A 410 8.00 21.67 -18.12
N ARG A 411 8.19 22.66 -17.25
CA ARG A 411 8.38 24.08 -17.67
C ARG A 411 9.74 24.31 -18.30
N LEU A 412 10.78 23.62 -17.86
CA LEU A 412 12.14 23.77 -18.34
C LEU A 412 12.45 22.92 -19.58
N LEU A 413 11.95 21.70 -19.65
CA LEU A 413 12.31 20.68 -20.62
C LEU A 413 11.10 20.17 -21.45
N GLY A 414 9.92 20.76 -21.28
CA GLY A 414 8.73 20.34 -22.00
C GLY A 414 8.32 18.89 -21.67
N LEU A 415 7.89 18.15 -22.67
CA LEU A 415 7.45 16.75 -22.55
C LEU A 415 8.56 15.84 -21.99
N ILE A 416 9.82 16.09 -22.35
CA ILE A 416 10.96 15.35 -21.81
C ILE A 416 11.02 15.54 -20.30
N GLY A 417 10.73 16.77 -19.81
CA GLY A 417 10.66 17.06 -18.39
C GLY A 417 9.61 16.21 -17.65
N VAL A 418 8.43 15.97 -18.27
CA VAL A 418 7.41 15.09 -17.69
C VAL A 418 7.93 13.66 -17.49
N ILE A 419 8.65 13.13 -18.48
CA ILE A 419 9.25 11.79 -18.42
C ILE A 419 10.31 11.69 -17.32
N TRP A 420 11.08 12.76 -17.09
CA TRP A 420 12.18 12.79 -16.12
C TRP A 420 11.76 13.05 -14.66
N VAL A 421 10.51 13.40 -14.37
CA VAL A 421 10.04 13.71 -13.01
C VAL A 421 10.33 12.55 -12.04
N GLN A 422 9.80 11.37 -12.33
CA GLN A 422 9.96 10.21 -11.43
C GLN A 422 11.42 9.72 -11.37
N PRO A 423 12.14 9.58 -12.50
CA PRO A 423 13.57 9.27 -12.51
C PRO A 423 14.43 10.18 -11.62
N MET A 424 14.24 11.50 -11.71
CA MET A 424 14.98 12.46 -10.89
C MET A 424 14.60 12.36 -9.40
N ALA A 425 13.32 12.16 -9.09
CA ALA A 425 12.87 11.91 -7.72
C ALA A 425 13.53 10.64 -7.15
N ASP A 426 13.68 9.58 -7.95
CA ASP A 426 14.33 8.33 -7.55
C ASP A 426 15.83 8.52 -7.29
N ILE A 427 16.53 9.30 -8.11
CA ILE A 427 17.96 9.64 -7.91
C ILE A 427 18.13 10.39 -6.58
N LEU A 428 17.37 11.45 -6.35
CA LEU A 428 17.46 12.26 -5.13
C LEU A 428 17.12 11.45 -3.88
N THR A 429 16.08 10.62 -3.97
CA THR A 429 15.70 9.71 -2.88
C THR A 429 16.79 8.69 -2.59
N THR A 430 17.47 8.17 -3.62
CA THR A 430 18.59 7.24 -3.45
C THR A 430 19.75 7.90 -2.69
N ILE A 431 20.10 9.12 -3.04
CA ILE A 431 21.19 9.87 -2.37
C ILE A 431 20.89 10.01 -0.86
N ILE A 432 19.69 10.47 -0.52
CA ILE A 432 19.29 10.58 0.90
C ILE A 432 19.29 9.20 1.57
N THR A 433 18.78 8.17 0.88
CA THR A 433 18.75 6.82 1.44
C THR A 433 20.14 6.29 1.75
N ILE A 434 21.13 6.55 0.90
CA ILE A 434 22.54 6.15 1.15
C ILE A 434 23.06 6.78 2.45
N ILE A 435 22.79 8.08 2.68
CA ILE A 435 23.24 8.78 3.89
C ILE A 435 22.69 8.09 5.16
N PHE A 436 21.38 7.82 5.17
CA PHE A 436 20.75 7.18 6.31
C PHE A 436 21.09 5.69 6.43
N ALA A 437 21.32 4.99 5.31
CA ALA A 437 21.76 3.59 5.31
C ALA A 437 23.12 3.44 5.97
N VAL A 438 24.09 4.30 5.64
CA VAL A 438 25.41 4.29 6.28
C VAL A 438 25.29 4.55 7.78
N LYS A 439 24.47 5.53 8.18
CA LYS A 439 24.26 5.88 9.60
C LYS A 439 23.67 4.73 10.42
N ILE A 440 22.62 4.06 9.91
CA ILE A 440 21.99 2.95 10.65
C ILE A 440 22.89 1.72 10.70
N ASN A 441 23.59 1.40 9.61
CA ASN A 441 24.48 0.25 9.57
C ASN A 441 25.64 0.40 10.56
N ARG A 442 26.23 1.59 10.70
CA ARG A 442 27.23 1.88 11.74
C ARG A 442 26.65 1.67 13.13
N SER A 443 25.49 2.27 13.42
CA SER A 443 24.80 2.13 14.72
C SER A 443 24.44 0.67 15.08
N LEU A 444 24.16 -0.17 14.08
CA LEU A 444 23.89 -1.61 14.31
C LEU A 444 25.18 -2.40 14.55
N ILE A 445 26.27 -2.03 13.90
CA ILE A 445 27.60 -2.64 14.15
C ILE A 445 28.04 -2.35 15.58
N ASP A 446 27.96 -1.08 16.01
CA ASP A 446 28.33 -0.68 17.38
C ASP A 446 27.54 -1.46 18.44
N ARG A 447 26.26 -1.77 18.20
CA ARG A 447 25.40 -2.57 19.11
C ARG A 447 25.67 -4.08 19.12
N ILE A 448 26.36 -4.59 18.11
CA ILE A 448 26.77 -6.00 18.03
C ILE A 448 28.13 -6.21 18.69
N THR A 449 28.96 -5.17 18.70
CA THR A 449 30.35 -5.25 19.19
C THR A 449 30.46 -5.01 20.70
N TYR A 450 29.44 -4.45 21.31
CA TYR A 450 29.30 -4.22 22.76
C TYR A 450 28.13 -5.03 23.34
#